data_763c8b2085d5256ecc160a22367584b6
#
_entry.id   763c8b2085d5256ecc160a22367584b6
#
_cell.length_a   1.000
_cell.length_b   1.000
_cell.length_c   1.000
_cell.angle_alpha   90.00
_cell.angle_beta   90.00
_cell.angle_gamma   90.00
#
_symmetry.space_group_name_H-M   'P 1'
#
loop_
_entity.id
_entity.type
_entity.pdbx_description
1 polymer ?
#
loop_
_entity_poly.entity_id
_entity_poly.type
_entity_poly.pdbx_seq_one_letter_code
_entity_poly.pdbx_strand_id
1 'polypeptide(L)'
;MSKKIDAHILAKYKVGELVGSGAYGHVWKAEDKITHKHYALKKVFGAFRNNIDAQRTYREVEILQKIDHPNIIKLHKVLGAENKEDLYLIFELMEADLLAVVGYFPDNIETRS
;
A
#
# COMPACT_ATOMS: atom_id res chain seq x y z
N MET A 1 13.87 6.58 -7.85
CA MET A 1 12.96 5.44 -7.72
C MET A 1 11.79 5.57 -8.65
N SER A 2 11.34 4.47 -9.18
CA SER A 2 10.32 4.50 -10.22
C SER A 2 8.93 4.75 -9.65
N LYS A 3 8.21 5.70 -10.23
CA LYS A 3 6.78 5.89 -9.96
C LYS A 3 5.92 5.01 -10.85
N LYS A 4 6.55 4.07 -11.54
CA LYS A 4 5.88 3.16 -12.45
C LYS A 4 5.01 2.18 -11.68
N ILE A 5 3.82 1.95 -12.21
CA ILE A 5 2.87 0.99 -11.64
C ILE A 5 2.76 -0.19 -12.59
N ASP A 6 2.81 -1.40 -12.03
CA ASP A 6 2.78 -2.62 -12.81
C ASP A 6 1.50 -2.78 -13.61
N ALA A 7 1.60 -3.43 -14.76
CA ALA A 7 0.46 -3.59 -15.66
C ALA A 7 -0.72 -4.32 -15.02
N HIS A 8 -0.45 -5.31 -14.18
CA HIS A 8 -1.54 -6.07 -13.54
C HIS A 8 -2.34 -5.23 -12.55
N ILE A 9 -1.73 -4.19 -11.99
CA ILE A 9 -2.42 -3.23 -11.13
C ILE A 9 -3.28 -2.31 -12.00
N LEU A 10 -2.67 -1.76 -13.08
CA LEU A 10 -3.37 -0.85 -13.98
C LEU A 10 -4.54 -1.51 -14.72
N ALA A 11 -4.51 -2.83 -14.86
CA ALA A 11 -5.62 -3.56 -15.47
C ALA A 11 -6.89 -3.51 -14.61
N LYS A 12 -6.74 -3.40 -13.28
CA LYS A 12 -7.87 -3.42 -12.34
C LYS A 12 -8.22 -2.05 -11.78
N TYR A 13 -7.27 -1.15 -11.73
CA TYR A 13 -7.44 0.14 -11.07
C TYR A 13 -7.07 1.28 -12.00
N LYS A 14 -7.90 2.31 -11.98
CA LYS A 14 -7.56 3.59 -12.59
C LYS A 14 -6.79 4.37 -11.55
N VAL A 15 -5.50 4.55 -11.78
CA VAL A 15 -4.63 5.24 -10.83
C VAL A 15 -4.63 6.73 -11.14
N GLY A 16 -4.90 7.53 -10.12
CA GLY A 16 -5.00 8.96 -10.25
C GLY A 16 -3.82 9.68 -9.61
N GLU A 17 -4.14 10.66 -8.77
CA GLU A 17 -3.15 11.57 -8.20
C GLU A 17 -2.19 10.87 -7.24
N LEU A 18 -0.90 11.20 -7.38
CA LEU A 18 0.12 10.81 -6.39
C LEU A 18 -0.04 11.74 -5.19
N VAL A 19 -0.28 11.17 -4.01
CA VAL A 19 -0.55 11.96 -2.80
C VAL A 19 0.54 11.82 -1.74
N GLY A 20 1.43 10.86 -1.90
CA GLY A 20 2.55 10.69 -0.98
C GLY A 20 3.71 10.02 -1.67
N SER A 21 4.93 10.39 -1.28
CA SER A 21 6.14 9.83 -1.87
C SER A 21 7.30 9.97 -0.88
N GLY A 22 8.13 8.95 -0.82
CA GLY A 22 9.29 8.95 0.03
C GLY A 22 10.16 7.73 -0.19
N ALA A 23 11.10 7.49 0.71
CA ALA A 23 12.00 6.34 0.62
C ALA A 23 11.23 5.01 0.77
N TYR A 24 10.11 5.02 1.48
CA TYR A 24 9.27 3.84 1.68
C TYR A 24 8.55 3.39 0.41
N GLY A 25 8.23 4.33 -0.48
CA GLY A 25 7.44 4.08 -1.68
C GLY A 25 6.55 5.25 -2.03
N HIS A 26 5.41 4.94 -2.66
CA HIS A 26 4.48 5.97 -3.14
C HIS A 26 3.05 5.60 -2.78
N VAL A 27 2.19 6.63 -2.65
CA VAL A 27 0.75 6.45 -2.43
C VAL A 27 -0.02 7.25 -3.47
N TRP A 28 -0.98 6.60 -4.12
CA TRP A 28 -1.87 7.24 -5.11
C TRP A 28 -3.32 7.06 -4.71
N LYS A 29 -4.16 7.95 -5.19
CA LYS A 29 -5.59 7.69 -5.26
C LYS A 29 -5.84 6.70 -6.39
N ALA A 30 -6.76 5.78 -6.18
CA ALA A 30 -7.09 4.79 -7.21
C ALA A 30 -8.59 4.50 -7.19
N GLU A 31 -9.10 4.06 -8.32
CA GLU A 31 -10.51 3.69 -8.48
C GLU A 31 -10.60 2.32 -9.11
N ASP A 32 -11.39 1.43 -8.52
CA ASP A 32 -11.67 0.13 -9.10
C ASP A 32 -12.45 0.32 -10.40
N LYS A 33 -11.96 -0.24 -11.50
CA LYS A 33 -12.57 -0.04 -12.83
C LYS A 33 -13.95 -0.66 -12.96
N ILE A 34 -14.27 -1.65 -12.14
CA ILE A 34 -15.55 -2.35 -12.20
C ILE A 34 -16.57 -1.75 -11.24
N THR A 35 -16.17 -1.62 -9.96
CA THR A 35 -17.09 -1.16 -8.90
C THR A 35 -17.15 0.34 -8.77
N HIS A 36 -16.14 1.05 -9.30
CA HIS A 36 -15.96 2.50 -9.18
C HIS A 36 -15.73 2.97 -7.73
N LYS A 37 -15.42 2.05 -6.84
CA LYS A 37 -15.03 2.42 -5.47
C LYS A 37 -13.64 3.02 -5.45
N HIS A 38 -13.43 3.94 -4.53
CA HIS A 38 -12.16 4.64 -4.37
C HIS A 38 -11.30 3.99 -3.29
N TYR A 39 -10.00 3.89 -3.57
CA TYR A 39 -9.02 3.28 -2.68
C TYR A 39 -7.75 4.12 -2.64
N ALA A 40 -6.94 3.90 -1.62
CA ALA A 40 -5.57 4.36 -1.60
C ALA A 40 -4.67 3.19 -2.02
N LEU A 41 -3.83 3.41 -3.01
CA LEU A 41 -2.89 2.41 -3.51
C LEU A 41 -1.50 2.80 -3.01
N LYS A 42 -0.91 1.96 -2.18
CA LYS A 42 0.43 2.18 -1.66
C LYS A 42 1.39 1.16 -2.22
N LYS A 43 2.46 1.62 -2.88
CA LYS A 43 3.55 0.76 -3.33
C LYS A 43 4.68 0.87 -2.31
N VAL A 44 5.05 -0.25 -1.71
CA VAL A 44 6.10 -0.33 -0.70
C VAL A 44 7.34 -0.94 -1.32
N PHE A 45 8.44 -0.19 -1.29
CA PHE A 45 9.72 -0.63 -1.86
C PHE A 45 10.43 -1.58 -0.92
N GLY A 46 11.01 -2.64 -1.49
CA GLY A 46 11.89 -3.53 -0.75
C GLY A 46 11.22 -4.37 0.33
N ALA A 47 9.90 -4.57 0.22
CA ALA A 47 9.16 -5.37 1.22
C ALA A 47 9.71 -6.80 1.35
N PHE A 48 10.23 -7.35 0.27
CA PHE A 48 10.72 -8.72 0.21
C PHE A 48 12.18 -8.81 -0.25
N ARG A 49 12.96 -7.77 0.00
CA ARG A 49 14.34 -7.68 -0.47
C ARG A 49 15.25 -8.73 0.16
N ASN A 50 14.95 -9.15 1.38
CA ASN A 50 15.67 -10.21 2.08
C ASN A 50 14.73 -10.87 3.10
N ASN A 51 15.22 -11.91 3.78
CA ASN A 51 14.40 -12.67 4.73
C ASN A 51 13.91 -11.82 5.91
N ILE A 52 14.73 -10.91 6.39
CA ILE A 52 14.36 -10.04 7.51
C ILE A 52 13.23 -9.09 7.10
N ASP A 53 13.38 -8.47 5.95
CA ASP A 53 12.36 -7.57 5.42
C ASP A 53 11.05 -8.34 5.15
N ALA A 54 11.16 -9.54 4.58
CA ALA A 54 9.99 -10.36 4.29
C ALA A 54 9.23 -10.75 5.57
N GLN A 55 9.94 -11.15 6.62
CA GLN A 55 9.30 -11.50 7.90
C GLN A 55 8.60 -10.30 8.52
N ARG A 56 9.23 -9.14 8.47
CA ARG A 56 8.64 -7.90 8.97
C ARG A 56 7.39 -7.55 8.18
N THR A 57 7.47 -7.68 6.87
CA THR A 57 6.35 -7.40 5.98
C THR A 57 5.17 -8.32 6.25
N TYR A 58 5.39 -9.62 6.34
CA TYR A 58 4.33 -10.57 6.64
C TYR A 58 3.65 -10.28 7.96
N ARG A 59 4.43 -9.93 8.98
CA ARG A 59 3.90 -9.60 10.30
C ARG A 59 3.01 -8.37 10.25
N GLU A 60 3.46 -7.33 9.58
CA GLU A 60 2.69 -6.09 9.46
C GLU A 60 1.42 -6.28 8.65
N VAL A 61 1.51 -7.01 7.53
CA VAL A 61 0.34 -7.31 6.70
C VAL A 61 -0.68 -8.13 7.49
N GLU A 62 -0.23 -9.12 8.23
CA GLU A 62 -1.11 -9.95 9.04
C GLU A 62 -1.88 -9.11 10.07
N ILE A 63 -1.19 -8.19 10.73
CA ILE A 63 -1.81 -7.28 11.68
C ILE A 63 -2.85 -6.40 10.99
N LEU A 64 -2.49 -5.81 9.86
CA LEU A 64 -3.40 -4.93 9.12
C LEU A 64 -4.64 -5.65 8.63
N GLN A 65 -4.51 -6.90 8.22
CA GLN A 65 -5.64 -7.70 7.75
C GLN A 65 -6.61 -8.05 8.87
N LYS A 66 -6.13 -8.13 10.10
CA LYS A 66 -6.95 -8.49 11.26
C LYS A 66 -7.62 -7.30 11.93
N ILE A 67 -7.17 -6.09 11.62
CA ILE A 67 -7.77 -4.90 12.22
C ILE A 67 -9.15 -4.67 11.63
N ASP A 68 -10.13 -4.58 12.51
CA ASP A 68 -11.51 -4.27 12.14
C ASP A 68 -12.04 -3.25 13.15
N HIS A 69 -11.73 -1.99 12.89
CA HIS A 69 -12.10 -0.89 13.79
C HIS A 69 -12.53 0.31 12.95
N PRO A 70 -13.64 0.96 13.31
CA PRO A 70 -14.18 2.06 12.49
C PRO A 70 -13.24 3.26 12.33
N ASN A 71 -12.31 3.43 13.24
CA ASN A 71 -11.36 4.56 13.19
C ASN A 71 -10.01 4.20 12.61
N ILE A 72 -9.85 2.98 12.11
CA ILE A 72 -8.59 2.52 11.52
C ILE A 72 -8.83 2.16 10.06
N ILE A 73 -7.92 2.58 9.19
CA ILE A 73 -8.01 2.33 7.77
C ILE A 73 -7.92 0.83 7.51
N LYS A 74 -8.86 0.32 6.76
CA LYS A 74 -8.96 -1.10 6.47
C LYS A 74 -8.15 -1.46 5.24
N LEU A 75 -7.29 -2.46 5.37
CA LEU A 75 -6.58 -3.03 4.25
C LEU A 75 -7.54 -3.91 3.44
N HIS A 76 -7.70 -3.56 2.15
CA HIS A 76 -8.62 -4.25 1.27
C HIS A 76 -7.94 -5.43 0.57
N LYS A 77 -6.78 -5.20 -0.02
CA LYS A 77 -6.02 -6.21 -0.75
C LYS A 77 -4.53 -6.00 -0.64
N VAL A 78 -3.81 -7.10 -0.84
CA VAL A 78 -2.34 -7.11 -0.92
C VAL A 78 -1.96 -7.77 -2.23
N LEU A 79 -1.15 -7.12 -3.04
CA LEU A 79 -0.73 -7.62 -4.33
C LEU A 79 0.79 -7.49 -4.47
N GLY A 80 1.43 -8.54 -4.95
CA GLY A 80 2.87 -8.49 -5.19
C GLY A 80 3.19 -7.70 -6.45
N ALA A 81 4.39 -7.13 -6.48
CA ALA A 81 4.92 -6.50 -7.67
C ALA A 81 5.62 -7.53 -8.56
N GLU A 82 5.77 -7.20 -9.83
CA GLU A 82 6.43 -8.09 -10.79
C GLU A 82 7.89 -8.35 -10.43
N ASN A 83 8.56 -7.38 -9.81
CA ASN A 83 9.96 -7.52 -9.42
C ASN A 83 10.17 -8.45 -8.22
N LYS A 84 9.07 -8.90 -7.56
CA LYS A 84 9.10 -9.79 -6.41
C LYS A 84 9.76 -9.22 -5.17
N GLU A 85 10.12 -7.95 -5.19
CA GLU A 85 10.71 -7.24 -4.04
C GLU A 85 9.76 -6.21 -3.44
N ASP A 86 8.91 -5.64 -4.25
CA ASP A 86 7.98 -4.59 -3.84
C ASP A 86 6.58 -5.16 -3.63
N LEU A 87 5.76 -4.40 -2.93
CA LEU A 87 4.43 -4.83 -2.52
C LEU A 87 3.44 -3.69 -2.76
N TYR A 88 2.25 -4.04 -3.23
CA TYR A 88 1.14 -3.10 -3.32
C TYR A 88 0.13 -3.38 -2.22
N LEU A 89 -0.24 -2.35 -1.50
CA LEU A 89 -1.28 -2.40 -0.48
C LEU A 89 -2.44 -1.52 -0.95
N ILE A 90 -3.65 -2.07 -0.89
CA ILE A 90 -4.83 -1.34 -1.31
C ILE A 90 -5.72 -1.16 -0.09
N PHE A 91 -5.91 0.09 0.32
CA PHE A 91 -6.68 0.46 1.50
C PHE A 91 -8.02 1.05 1.10
N GLU A 92 -9.07 0.73 1.86
CA GLU A 92 -10.36 1.38 1.70
C GLU A 92 -10.21 2.85 2.06
N LEU A 93 -10.64 3.71 1.15
CA LEU A 93 -10.49 5.15 1.31
C LEU A 93 -11.76 5.72 1.91
N MET A 94 -11.66 6.22 3.13
CA MET A 94 -12.71 7.01 3.75
C MET A 94 -12.26 8.47 3.70
N GLU A 95 -13.22 9.39 3.74
CA GLU A 95 -12.88 10.80 3.69
C GLU A 95 -11.82 11.16 4.72
N ALA A 96 -10.86 11.93 4.31
CA ALA A 96 -9.79 12.47 5.13
C ALA A 96 -8.72 11.48 5.59
N ASP A 97 -8.82 10.20 5.24
CA ASP A 97 -7.86 9.20 5.76
C ASP A 97 -6.66 8.95 4.88
N LEU A 98 -6.57 9.64 3.75
CA LEU A 98 -5.49 9.40 2.78
C LEU A 98 -4.11 9.67 3.36
N LEU A 99 -3.98 10.72 4.17
CA LEU A 99 -2.69 11.05 4.80
C LEU A 99 -2.28 10.01 5.83
N ALA A 100 -3.25 9.40 6.49
CA ALA A 100 -2.95 8.33 7.44
C ALA A 100 -2.37 7.10 6.73
N VAL A 101 -2.82 6.79 5.52
CA VAL A 101 -2.25 5.69 4.73
C VAL A 101 -0.77 5.93 4.44
N VAL A 102 -0.40 7.17 4.15
CA VAL A 102 1.00 7.53 3.89
C VAL A 102 1.89 7.15 5.08
N GLY A 103 1.38 7.36 6.30
CA GLY A 103 2.15 7.11 7.51
C GLY A 103 2.19 5.65 7.96
N TYR A 104 1.44 4.76 7.31
CA TYR A 104 1.45 3.35 7.68
C TYR A 104 2.59 2.60 7.01
N PHE A 105 3.02 1.51 7.65
CA PHE A 105 3.69 0.39 7.09
C PHE A 105 4.78 0.70 6.07
N PRO A 106 5.82 -0.06 6.02
CA PRO A 106 6.65 -0.43 7.15
C PRO A 106 7.66 0.67 7.49
N ASP A 107 7.58 1.77 6.74
CA ASP A 107 8.45 2.92 6.94
C ASP A 107 8.33 3.48 8.34
N ASN A 108 7.12 3.43 8.92
CA ASN A 108 6.91 3.87 10.29
C ASN A 108 7.71 3.03 11.29
N ILE A 109 7.88 1.76 10.99
CA ILE A 109 8.67 0.88 11.82
C ILE A 109 10.13 1.24 11.73
N GLU A 110 10.61 1.53 10.53
CA GLU A 110 11.99 1.91 10.31
C GLU A 110 12.32 3.22 11.00
N THR A 111 11.43 4.19 10.94
CA THR A 111 11.67 5.48 11.57
C THR A 111 11.70 5.40 13.09
N ARG A 112 11.07 4.39 13.67
CA ARG A 112 11.06 4.19 15.11
C ARG A 112 12.22 3.37 15.62
N SER A 113 12.90 2.71 14.75
CA SER A 113 14.06 1.93 15.11
C SER A 113 15.33 2.74 15.05
#